data_73d7e5a25748845feb359d98b85aa272
#
_entry.id   73d7e5a25748845feb359d98b85aa272
#
_cell.length_a   1.000
_cell.length_b   1.000
_cell.length_c   1.000
_cell.angle_alpha   90.00
_cell.angle_beta   90.00
_cell.angle_gamma   90.00
#
_symmetry.space_group_name_H-M   'P 1'
#
loop_
_entity.id
_entity.type
_entity.pdbx_description
1 polymer ?
#
loop_
_entity_poly.entity_id
_entity_poly.type
_entity_poly.pdbx_seq_one_letter_code
_entity_poly.pdbx_strand_id
1 'polypeptide(L)'
;MGTMMGKFSGFFSSRLIAGLLFLFAVFAWLPAAHAASGITSMRIGQGVGSVRIVLDADKNFDYKAFILNSPKRLVIDTFDINVSPKLENYKDKNNLVDKTRLGSVGTDGTRIVFDLKKPAIIKKAFMLPPQSTFGWRFVVDVALASEREFASKLGSDNAFSSDSVPVKVASKTHSSPVKSAKKDSKKIIVLDPGHGGRDPG
;
A
#
# COMPACT_ATOMS: atom_id res chain seq x y z
N MET A 1 7.22 -85.98 -5.62
CA MET A 1 6.59 -84.77 -6.14
C MET A 1 6.57 -83.75 -5.02
N GLY A 2 7.60 -82.97 -4.85
CA GLY A 2 7.77 -82.04 -3.73
C GLY A 2 7.77 -80.61 -4.25
N THR A 3 6.79 -79.82 -3.83
CA THR A 3 6.68 -78.38 -4.22
C THR A 3 7.48 -77.53 -3.24
N MET A 4 8.57 -76.98 -3.74
CA MET A 4 9.37 -75.97 -3.02
C MET A 4 8.62 -74.63 -3.05
N MET A 5 8.15 -74.18 -1.90
CA MET A 5 7.60 -72.86 -1.71
C MET A 5 8.68 -71.93 -1.12
N GLY A 6 9.29 -71.14 -1.99
CA GLY A 6 10.31 -70.18 -1.62
C GLY A 6 9.67 -69.01 -0.86
N LYS A 7 10.05 -68.84 0.41
CA LYS A 7 9.75 -67.66 1.22
C LYS A 7 10.64 -66.49 0.75
N PHE A 8 10.05 -65.52 0.06
CA PHE A 8 10.68 -64.22 -0.14
C PHE A 8 10.54 -63.42 1.17
N SER A 9 11.56 -63.51 2.00
CA SER A 9 11.73 -62.66 3.15
C SER A 9 12.29 -61.31 2.68
N GLY A 10 11.37 -60.35 2.51
CA GLY A 10 11.75 -59.00 2.20
C GLY A 10 12.45 -58.34 3.39
N PHE A 11 13.73 -58.39 3.47
CA PHE A 11 14.57 -57.68 4.42
C PHE A 11 14.67 -56.20 3.98
N PHE A 12 13.56 -55.46 4.07
CA PHE A 12 13.62 -54.02 3.93
C PHE A 12 14.35 -53.47 5.14
N SER A 13 15.60 -53.11 4.93
CA SER A 13 16.51 -52.67 5.96
C SER A 13 15.90 -51.53 6.79
N SER A 14 15.71 -51.76 8.10
CA SER A 14 15.24 -50.76 9.07
C SER A 14 16.05 -49.46 9.05
N ARG A 15 17.25 -49.53 8.53
CA ARG A 15 18.14 -48.38 8.31
C ARG A 15 17.65 -47.40 7.23
N LEU A 16 16.99 -47.92 6.17
CA LEU A 16 16.38 -47.09 5.12
C LEU A 16 15.17 -46.33 5.65
N ILE A 17 14.33 -46.98 6.47
CA ILE A 17 13.17 -46.38 7.08
C ILE A 17 13.60 -45.34 8.11
N ALA A 18 14.60 -45.61 8.92
CA ALA A 18 15.16 -44.63 9.88
C ALA A 18 15.77 -43.40 9.17
N GLY A 19 16.46 -43.62 8.05
CA GLY A 19 17.01 -42.53 7.24
C GLY A 19 15.93 -41.66 6.63
N LEU A 20 14.83 -42.24 6.15
CA LEU A 20 13.70 -41.52 5.57
C LEU A 20 12.94 -40.70 6.63
N LEU A 21 12.73 -41.28 7.82
CA LEU A 21 12.12 -40.57 8.96
C LEU A 21 12.99 -39.42 9.47
N PHE A 22 14.30 -39.60 9.49
CA PHE A 22 15.23 -38.52 9.87
C PHE A 22 15.21 -37.38 8.85
N LEU A 23 15.17 -37.70 7.54
CA LEU A 23 15.08 -36.71 6.48
C LEU A 23 13.76 -35.91 6.58
N PHE A 24 12.65 -36.59 6.91
CA PHE A 24 11.34 -35.96 7.08
C PHE A 24 11.30 -35.08 8.34
N ALA A 25 11.97 -35.48 9.43
CA ALA A 25 12.08 -34.68 10.65
C ALA A 25 12.91 -33.38 10.45
N VAL A 26 13.97 -33.45 9.63
CA VAL A 26 14.79 -32.26 9.29
C VAL A 26 13.98 -31.28 8.41
N PHE A 27 13.13 -31.80 7.51
CA PHE A 27 12.29 -30.97 6.65
C PHE A 27 11.15 -30.26 7.42
N ALA A 28 10.66 -30.87 8.52
CA ALA A 28 9.63 -30.27 9.37
C ALA A 28 10.13 -29.11 10.25
N TRP A 29 11.44 -28.91 10.35
CA TRP A 29 12.06 -27.83 11.12
C TRP A 29 12.49 -26.62 10.26
N LEU A 30 12.13 -26.58 8.98
CA LEU A 30 12.34 -25.39 8.17
C LEU A 30 11.43 -24.28 8.73
N PRO A 31 11.99 -23.16 9.22
CA PRO A 31 11.16 -22.04 9.65
C PRO A 31 10.33 -21.59 8.46
N ALA A 32 9.02 -21.53 8.63
CA ALA A 32 8.14 -20.93 7.63
C ALA A 32 8.66 -19.51 7.39
N ALA A 33 9.12 -19.23 6.18
CA ALA A 33 9.50 -17.90 5.78
C ALA A 33 8.26 -17.02 5.89
N HIS A 34 8.13 -16.30 7.00
CA HIS A 34 7.11 -15.29 7.14
C HIS A 34 7.41 -14.24 6.09
N ALA A 35 6.59 -14.18 5.05
CA ALA A 35 6.63 -13.06 4.12
C ALA A 35 6.49 -11.78 4.96
N ALA A 36 7.48 -10.89 4.87
CA ALA A 36 7.47 -9.64 5.63
C ALA A 36 6.18 -8.90 5.28
N SER A 37 5.24 -8.90 6.23
CA SER A 37 3.97 -8.21 6.07
C SER A 37 4.23 -6.72 6.16
N GLY A 38 3.56 -5.95 5.29
CA GLY A 38 3.74 -4.51 5.31
C GLY A 38 3.70 -3.86 3.92
N ILE A 39 4.35 -2.70 3.81
CA ILE A 39 4.58 -2.03 2.53
C ILE A 39 5.79 -2.69 1.87
N THR A 40 5.55 -3.44 0.80
CA THR A 40 6.55 -4.32 0.19
C THR A 40 7.13 -3.78 -1.11
N SER A 41 6.38 -2.96 -1.82
CA SER A 41 6.81 -2.38 -3.09
C SER A 41 6.33 -0.95 -3.28
N MET A 42 7.03 -0.25 -4.16
CA MET A 42 6.73 1.11 -4.57
C MET A 42 6.82 1.23 -6.09
N ARG A 43 5.90 1.97 -6.66
CA ARG A 43 5.88 2.32 -8.09
C ARG A 43 5.71 3.81 -8.25
N ILE A 44 6.45 4.39 -9.16
CA ILE A 44 6.37 5.82 -9.48
C ILE A 44 5.98 5.94 -10.97
N GLY A 45 4.78 6.43 -11.21
CA GLY A 45 4.28 6.72 -12.56
C GLY A 45 4.42 8.20 -12.88
N GLN A 46 4.91 8.53 -14.07
CA GLN A 46 5.03 9.91 -14.51
C GLN A 46 3.90 10.29 -15.47
N GLY A 47 3.25 11.41 -15.19
CA GLY A 47 2.27 12.07 -16.05
C GLY A 47 2.80 13.43 -16.54
N VAL A 48 1.97 14.14 -17.28
CA VAL A 48 2.30 15.51 -17.73
C VAL A 48 2.23 16.46 -16.52
N GLY A 49 3.39 16.97 -16.09
CA GLY A 49 3.49 17.87 -14.93
C GLY A 49 3.13 17.25 -13.58
N SER A 50 3.01 15.95 -13.51
CA SER A 50 2.62 15.23 -12.27
C SER A 50 3.34 13.89 -12.14
N VAL A 51 3.40 13.40 -10.91
CA VAL A 51 3.93 12.08 -10.57
C VAL A 51 2.96 11.40 -9.63
N ARG A 52 2.65 10.13 -9.88
CA ARG A 52 1.89 9.27 -9.00
C ARG A 52 2.81 8.29 -8.31
N ILE A 53 2.81 8.31 -7.00
CA ILE A 53 3.51 7.35 -6.15
C ILE A 53 2.48 6.36 -5.62
N VAL A 54 2.75 5.06 -5.77
CA VAL A 54 1.90 3.98 -5.28
C VAL A 54 2.74 3.10 -4.37
N LEU A 55 2.30 2.92 -3.14
CA LEU A 55 2.87 1.97 -2.18
C LEU A 55 1.93 0.77 -2.11
N ASP A 56 2.44 -0.42 -2.43
CA ASP A 56 1.67 -1.67 -2.32
C ASP A 56 1.82 -2.22 -0.90
N ALA A 57 0.71 -2.51 -0.24
CA ALA A 57 0.63 -2.96 1.14
C ALA A 57 -0.25 -4.21 1.27
N ASP A 58 -0.03 -4.99 2.33
CA ASP A 58 -0.83 -6.18 2.64
C ASP A 58 -2.10 -5.85 3.45
N LYS A 59 -2.11 -4.71 4.15
CA LYS A 59 -3.25 -4.24 4.94
C LYS A 59 -3.46 -2.74 4.80
N ASN A 60 -4.62 -2.26 5.23
CA ASN A 60 -4.84 -0.84 5.44
C ASN A 60 -3.95 -0.32 6.59
N PHE A 61 -3.55 0.95 6.52
CA PHE A 61 -2.72 1.59 7.53
C PHE A 61 -3.04 3.09 7.62
N ASP A 62 -2.74 3.67 8.79
CA ASP A 62 -2.85 5.10 8.99
C ASP A 62 -1.63 5.82 8.43
N TYR A 63 -1.87 6.98 7.84
CA TYR A 63 -0.83 7.77 7.19
C TYR A 63 -0.99 9.26 7.42
N LYS A 64 0.13 9.98 7.28
CA LYS A 64 0.17 11.43 7.17
C LYS A 64 1.16 11.82 6.06
N ALA A 65 0.68 12.49 5.01
CA ALA A 65 1.51 12.91 3.88
C ALA A 65 1.56 14.44 3.79
N PHE A 66 2.76 15.02 3.74
CA PHE A 66 2.99 16.46 3.72
C PHE A 66 4.30 16.81 3.01
N ILE A 67 4.51 18.09 2.76
CA ILE A 67 5.72 18.60 2.11
C ILE A 67 6.56 19.45 3.07
N LEU A 68 7.88 19.37 2.90
CA LEU A 68 8.86 20.16 3.64
C LEU A 68 9.80 20.87 2.67
N ASN A 69 10.37 21.99 3.15
CA ASN A 69 11.42 22.75 2.44
C ASN A 69 12.77 22.56 3.13
N SER A 70 13.85 22.93 2.43
CA SER A 70 15.22 23.00 2.93
C SER A 70 15.79 21.65 3.44
N PRO A 71 15.95 20.64 2.59
CA PRO A 71 15.65 20.56 1.17
C PRO A 71 14.16 20.25 0.89
N LYS A 72 13.75 20.42 -0.39
CA LYS A 72 12.38 20.09 -0.82
C LYS A 72 12.12 18.58 -0.68
N ARG A 73 11.08 18.20 0.04
CA ARG A 73 10.76 16.81 0.35
C ARG A 73 9.25 16.58 0.38
N LEU A 74 8.84 15.45 -0.14
CA LEU A 74 7.56 14.81 0.21
C LEU A 74 7.84 13.83 1.35
N VAL A 75 7.05 13.90 2.39
CA VAL A 75 7.14 13.02 3.55
C VAL A 75 5.84 12.25 3.68
N ILE A 76 5.95 10.95 3.89
CA ILE A 76 4.83 10.06 4.20
C ILE A 76 5.17 9.36 5.51
N ASP A 77 4.45 9.67 6.57
CA ASP A 77 4.48 8.93 7.83
C ASP A 77 3.44 7.82 7.75
N THR A 78 3.83 6.62 8.10
CA THR A 78 2.97 5.42 8.14
C THR A 78 2.98 4.86 9.55
N PHE A 79 1.83 4.39 10.04
CA PHE A 79 1.66 3.88 11.39
C PHE A 79 1.12 2.44 11.35
N ASP A 80 1.50 1.64 12.34
CA ASP A 80 1.06 0.24 12.49
C ASP A 80 1.34 -0.67 11.28
N ILE A 81 2.34 -0.31 10.47
CA ILE A 81 2.74 -1.10 9.30
C ILE A 81 4.26 -1.06 9.13
N ASN A 82 4.83 -2.23 8.82
CA ASN A 82 6.24 -2.33 8.47
C ASN A 82 6.49 -1.79 7.06
N VAL A 83 7.65 -1.19 6.86
CA VAL A 83 8.09 -0.73 5.53
C VAL A 83 9.34 -1.51 5.12
N SER A 84 9.30 -2.13 3.95
CA SER A 84 10.43 -2.90 3.45
C SER A 84 11.67 -2.02 3.27
N PRO A 85 12.84 -2.41 3.80
CA PRO A 85 14.09 -1.70 3.59
C PRO A 85 14.47 -1.55 2.11
N LYS A 86 13.92 -2.37 1.22
CA LYS A 86 14.14 -2.28 -0.23
C LYS A 86 13.63 -0.97 -0.85
N LEU A 87 12.75 -0.24 -0.14
CA LEU A 87 12.27 1.07 -0.58
C LEU A 87 13.28 2.18 -0.29
N GLU A 88 14.29 1.92 0.54
CA GLU A 88 15.36 2.87 0.78
C GLU A 88 16.27 3.01 -0.44
N ASN A 89 16.74 4.22 -0.68
CA ASN A 89 17.59 4.55 -1.83
C ASN A 89 16.98 4.19 -3.20
N TYR A 90 15.65 4.02 -3.24
CA TYR A 90 14.96 3.82 -4.51
C TYR A 90 15.21 5.02 -5.43
N LYS A 91 15.71 4.74 -6.64
CA LYS A 91 15.95 5.70 -7.69
C LYS A 91 15.12 5.34 -8.89
N ASP A 92 14.43 6.32 -9.43
CA ASP A 92 13.66 6.16 -10.66
C ASP A 92 14.07 7.23 -11.67
N LYS A 93 13.83 6.96 -12.94
CA LYS A 93 14.11 7.90 -14.04
C LYS A 93 13.10 9.04 -14.13
N ASN A 94 12.25 9.22 -13.10
CA ASN A 94 11.31 10.32 -13.08
C ASN A 94 12.00 11.68 -12.89
N ASN A 95 11.32 12.77 -13.30
CA ASN A 95 11.88 14.11 -13.27
C ASN A 95 11.65 14.85 -11.94
N LEU A 96 11.00 14.22 -10.96
CA LEU A 96 10.61 14.89 -9.72
C LEU A 96 11.30 14.31 -8.48
N VAL A 97 11.29 13.00 -8.30
CA VAL A 97 11.90 12.33 -7.15
C VAL A 97 13.37 12.04 -7.45
N ASP A 98 14.25 12.42 -6.55
CA ASP A 98 15.68 12.12 -6.65
C ASP A 98 16.00 10.77 -6.00
N LYS A 99 15.66 10.62 -4.74
CA LYS A 99 15.87 9.39 -3.97
C LYS A 99 14.83 9.26 -2.86
N THR A 100 14.73 8.04 -2.31
CA THR A 100 13.90 7.73 -1.15
C THR A 100 14.79 7.42 0.06
N ARG A 101 14.36 7.85 1.24
CA ARG A 101 14.98 7.53 2.52
C ARG A 101 13.93 7.02 3.50
N LEU A 102 14.33 6.14 4.39
CA LEU A 102 13.50 5.65 5.48
C LEU A 102 14.01 6.20 6.81
N GLY A 103 13.10 6.41 7.74
CA GLY A 103 13.39 6.83 9.12
C GLY A 103 12.26 6.42 10.05
N SER A 104 12.46 6.57 11.35
CA SER A 104 11.41 6.32 12.35
C SER A 104 10.59 7.57 12.61
N VAL A 105 9.33 7.40 12.98
CA VAL A 105 8.45 8.46 13.47
C VAL A 105 7.62 7.92 14.64
N GLY A 106 7.69 8.62 15.78
CA GLY A 106 7.08 8.09 17.00
C GLY A 106 7.70 6.76 17.44
N THR A 107 6.91 5.94 18.14
CA THR A 107 7.31 4.61 18.63
C THR A 107 7.15 3.52 17.59
N ASP A 108 6.07 3.56 16.79
CA ASP A 108 5.63 2.45 15.93
C ASP A 108 5.46 2.87 14.46
N GLY A 109 5.93 4.08 14.10
CA GLY A 109 5.78 4.60 12.75
C GLY A 109 7.07 4.57 11.95
N THR A 110 6.90 4.48 10.63
CA THR A 110 7.99 4.63 9.65
C THR A 110 7.74 5.87 8.80
N ARG A 111 8.77 6.68 8.65
CA ARG A 111 8.79 7.86 7.79
C ARG A 111 9.45 7.53 6.46
N ILE A 112 8.72 7.69 5.38
CA ILE A 112 9.22 7.56 4.02
C ILE A 112 9.43 8.99 3.48
N VAL A 113 10.67 9.33 3.13
CA VAL A 113 11.04 10.65 2.65
C VAL A 113 11.45 10.56 1.18
N PHE A 114 10.82 11.34 0.34
CA PHE A 114 11.17 11.52 -1.06
C PHE A 114 11.86 12.88 -1.22
N ASP A 115 13.14 12.88 -1.55
CA ASP A 115 13.86 14.10 -1.91
C ASP A 115 13.39 14.56 -3.29
N LEU A 116 12.99 15.83 -3.40
CA LEU A 116 12.41 16.39 -4.61
C LEU A 116 13.42 17.27 -5.35
N LYS A 117 13.53 17.05 -6.66
CA LYS A 117 14.36 17.85 -7.57
C LYS A 117 13.77 19.23 -7.86
N LYS A 118 12.45 19.37 -7.74
CA LYS A 118 11.67 20.57 -8.08
C LYS A 118 10.57 20.81 -7.06
N PRO A 119 10.05 22.04 -6.94
CA PRO A 119 8.87 22.32 -6.13
C PRO A 119 7.68 21.51 -6.62
N ALA A 120 6.99 20.85 -5.70
CA ALA A 120 5.80 20.08 -6.00
C ALA A 120 4.86 20.01 -4.80
N ILE A 121 3.57 19.89 -5.04
CA ILE A 121 2.54 19.84 -4.01
C ILE A 121 1.75 18.55 -4.13
N ILE A 122 1.23 18.07 -3.01
CA ILE A 122 0.33 16.94 -2.98
C ILE A 122 -1.05 17.42 -3.47
N LYS A 123 -1.57 16.78 -4.51
CA LYS A 123 -2.93 17.03 -4.99
C LYS A 123 -3.93 16.09 -4.36
N LYS A 124 -3.55 14.83 -4.13
CA LYS A 124 -4.37 13.80 -3.49
C LYS A 124 -3.49 12.80 -2.76
N ALA A 125 -3.99 12.29 -1.66
CA ALA A 125 -3.44 11.10 -0.99
C ALA A 125 -4.62 10.27 -0.49
N PHE A 126 -4.64 8.98 -0.82
CA PHE A 126 -5.77 8.11 -0.49
C PHE A 126 -5.37 6.64 -0.52
N MET A 127 -6.16 5.84 0.18
CA MET A 127 -6.02 4.40 0.21
C MET A 127 -6.99 3.75 -0.78
N LEU A 128 -6.51 2.76 -1.55
CA LEU A 128 -7.32 1.91 -2.40
C LEU A 128 -7.42 0.52 -1.77
N PRO A 129 -8.64 0.00 -1.59
CA PRO A 129 -8.84 -1.35 -1.09
C PRO A 129 -8.39 -2.40 -2.11
N PRO A 130 -8.22 -3.67 -1.67
CA PRO A 130 -7.90 -4.76 -2.56
C PRO A 130 -8.90 -4.90 -3.70
N GLN A 131 -8.39 -5.16 -4.91
CA GLN A 131 -9.19 -5.45 -6.09
C GLN A 131 -8.50 -6.52 -6.94
N SER A 132 -9.23 -7.57 -7.30
CA SER A 132 -8.70 -8.68 -8.10
C SER A 132 -7.39 -9.23 -7.55
N THR A 133 -6.30 -9.06 -8.26
CA THR A 133 -4.95 -9.53 -7.90
C THR A 133 -4.13 -8.52 -7.09
N PHE A 134 -4.64 -7.29 -6.91
CA PHE A 134 -3.94 -6.24 -6.18
C PHE A 134 -4.38 -6.19 -4.73
N GLY A 135 -3.43 -6.10 -3.79
CA GLY A 135 -3.66 -5.82 -2.38
C GLY A 135 -4.05 -4.35 -2.12
N TRP A 136 -3.88 -3.91 -0.89
CA TRP A 136 -4.04 -2.50 -0.52
C TRP A 136 -3.00 -1.64 -1.22
N ARG A 137 -3.39 -0.44 -1.60
CA ARG A 137 -2.49 0.51 -2.28
C ARG A 137 -2.69 1.90 -1.73
N PHE A 138 -1.64 2.48 -1.19
CA PHE A 138 -1.63 3.90 -0.87
C PHE A 138 -1.16 4.69 -2.08
N VAL A 139 -1.92 5.68 -2.48
CA VAL A 139 -1.67 6.48 -3.69
C VAL A 139 -1.48 7.93 -3.31
N VAL A 140 -0.40 8.53 -3.78
CA VAL A 140 -0.13 9.97 -3.66
C VAL A 140 0.08 10.57 -5.04
N ASP A 141 -0.76 11.54 -5.39
CA ASP A 141 -0.65 12.33 -6.61
C ASP A 141 0.07 13.64 -6.29
N VAL A 142 1.22 13.85 -6.91
CA VAL A 142 2.08 15.01 -6.71
C VAL A 142 2.18 15.78 -8.02
N ALA A 143 1.93 17.07 -8.01
CA ALA A 143 2.06 17.93 -9.19
C ALA A 143 3.19 18.95 -9.02
N LEU A 144 3.88 19.27 -10.10
CA LEU A 144 4.82 20.38 -10.13
C LEU A 144 4.12 21.68 -9.76
N ALA A 145 4.79 22.53 -9.03
CA ALA A 145 4.25 23.78 -8.53
C ALA A 145 5.28 24.92 -8.70
N SER A 146 4.80 26.15 -8.67
CA SER A 146 5.68 27.30 -8.49
C SER A 146 6.26 27.33 -7.08
N GLU A 147 7.39 28.03 -6.87
CA GLU A 147 7.96 28.21 -5.53
C GLU A 147 6.95 28.84 -4.56
N ARG A 148 6.13 29.77 -5.03
CA ARG A 148 5.10 30.43 -4.21
C ARG A 148 3.99 29.46 -3.78
N GLU A 149 3.49 28.64 -4.70
CA GLU A 149 2.48 27.62 -4.41
C GLU A 149 3.04 26.55 -3.47
N PHE A 150 4.28 26.11 -3.71
CA PHE A 150 4.97 25.18 -2.84
C PHE A 150 5.12 25.73 -1.42
N ALA A 151 5.58 26.98 -1.28
CA ALA A 151 5.74 27.61 0.03
C ALA A 151 4.40 27.76 0.80
N SER A 152 3.28 27.96 0.11
CA SER A 152 1.95 28.07 0.71
C SER A 152 1.39 26.71 1.22
N LYS A 153 2.00 25.59 0.84
CA LYS A 153 1.56 24.24 1.19
C LYS A 153 2.55 23.47 2.08
N LEU A 154 3.52 24.21 2.64
CA LEU A 154 4.51 23.60 3.54
C LEU A 154 3.91 23.18 4.88
N GLY A 155 4.53 22.15 5.48
CA GLY A 155 4.30 21.74 6.85
C GLY A 155 3.17 20.73 7.04
N SER A 156 3.08 20.26 8.27
CA SER A 156 2.10 19.25 8.69
C SER A 156 0.67 19.76 8.76
N ASP A 157 0.44 21.07 8.80
CA ASP A 157 -0.89 21.67 8.84
C ASP A 157 -1.64 21.54 7.49
N ASN A 158 -0.89 21.33 6.40
CA ASN A 158 -1.42 21.04 5.08
C ASN A 158 -1.29 19.54 4.74
N ALA A 159 -1.25 18.67 5.73
CA ALA A 159 -1.10 17.25 5.53
C ALA A 159 -2.40 16.58 5.06
N PHE A 160 -2.25 15.56 4.26
CA PHE A 160 -3.28 14.58 3.97
C PHE A 160 -3.14 13.44 4.98
N SER A 161 -4.21 13.05 5.66
CA SER A 161 -4.19 11.94 6.62
C SER A 161 -5.36 10.99 6.41
N SER A 162 -5.24 9.79 6.96
CA SER A 162 -6.31 8.79 6.96
C SER A 162 -7.62 9.31 7.55
N ASP A 163 -7.54 10.18 8.58
CA ASP A 163 -8.71 10.77 9.24
C ASP A 163 -9.45 11.81 8.40
N SER A 164 -8.77 12.39 7.40
CA SER A 164 -9.31 13.48 6.56
C SER A 164 -10.00 12.99 5.29
N VAL A 165 -9.96 11.69 5.00
CA VAL A 165 -10.63 11.10 3.83
C VAL A 165 -11.98 10.53 4.25
N PRO A 166 -13.13 11.11 3.83
CA PRO A 166 -14.41 10.45 3.99
C PRO A 166 -14.38 9.18 3.11
N VAL A 167 -14.10 8.03 3.73
CA VAL A 167 -14.23 6.72 3.06
C VAL A 167 -15.70 6.51 2.77
N LYS A 168 -16.13 6.85 1.58
CA LYS A 168 -17.42 6.44 1.05
C LYS A 168 -17.34 4.96 0.69
N VAL A 169 -17.30 4.12 1.71
CA VAL A 169 -17.47 2.68 1.55
C VAL A 169 -18.92 2.47 1.18
N ALA A 170 -19.17 2.12 -0.08
CA ALA A 170 -20.44 1.62 -0.52
C ALA A 170 -20.64 0.20 0.04
N SER A 171 -20.86 0.09 1.35
CA SER A 171 -21.36 -1.12 1.96
C SER A 171 -22.87 -1.16 1.75
N LYS A 172 -23.31 -1.92 0.78
CA LYS A 172 -24.70 -2.41 0.74
C LYS A 172 -24.86 -3.42 1.85
N THR A 173 -25.25 -2.97 3.02
CA THR A 173 -25.82 -3.82 4.06
C THR A 173 -27.26 -3.42 4.25
N HIS A 174 -28.15 -4.31 3.89
CA HIS A 174 -29.56 -4.25 4.27
C HIS A 174 -29.66 -4.27 5.79
N SER A 175 -30.25 -3.26 6.37
CA SER A 175 -30.91 -3.35 7.67
C SER A 175 -32.05 -2.33 7.73
N SER A 176 -33.19 -2.87 8.13
CA SER A 176 -34.52 -2.29 8.24
C SER A 176 -34.65 -1.09 9.19
N PRO A 177 -35.77 -0.36 9.15
CA PRO A 177 -35.85 1.03 9.55
C PRO A 177 -36.14 1.21 11.04
N VAL A 178 -35.40 2.13 11.66
CA VAL A 178 -35.83 2.73 12.92
C VAL A 178 -36.32 4.15 12.63
N LYS A 179 -37.58 4.39 12.94
CA LYS A 179 -38.22 5.71 12.93
C LYS A 179 -37.53 6.63 13.92
N SER A 180 -37.10 7.80 13.49
CA SER A 180 -37.07 8.98 14.38
C SER A 180 -36.96 10.30 13.63
N ALA A 181 -37.89 11.19 13.97
CA ALA A 181 -37.89 12.65 14.06
C ALA A 181 -37.43 13.49 12.84
N LYS A 182 -38.42 14.18 12.33
CA LYS A 182 -38.50 15.36 11.48
C LYS A 182 -37.53 16.46 11.93
N LYS A 183 -36.54 16.80 11.07
CA LYS A 183 -35.86 18.11 11.13
C LYS A 183 -35.78 18.64 9.72
N ASP A 184 -36.31 19.83 9.51
CA ASP A 184 -36.33 20.55 8.23
C ASP A 184 -34.92 20.64 7.64
N SER A 185 -34.65 19.89 6.57
CA SER A 185 -33.45 20.02 5.80
C SER A 185 -33.78 20.66 4.46
N LYS A 186 -33.19 21.83 4.24
CA LYS A 186 -33.18 22.48 2.92
C LYS A 186 -32.65 21.48 1.89
N LYS A 187 -33.46 21.19 0.88
CA LYS A 187 -33.05 20.36 -0.26
C LYS A 187 -32.03 21.16 -1.08
N ILE A 188 -30.79 20.72 -1.10
CA ILE A 188 -29.78 21.23 -2.03
C ILE A 188 -29.89 20.39 -3.30
N ILE A 189 -30.30 21.02 -4.40
CA ILE A 189 -30.27 20.41 -5.72
C ILE A 189 -28.93 20.81 -6.34
N VAL A 190 -28.05 19.84 -6.56
CA VAL A 190 -26.83 20.02 -7.35
C VAL A 190 -27.17 19.67 -8.78
N LEU A 191 -27.21 20.68 -9.66
CA LEU A 191 -27.27 20.48 -11.10
C LEU A 191 -25.84 20.26 -11.59
N ASP A 192 -25.56 19.07 -12.07
CA ASP A 192 -24.36 18.79 -12.84
C ASP A 192 -24.66 19.19 -14.29
N PRO A 193 -24.05 20.26 -14.83
CA PRO A 193 -24.17 20.57 -16.25
C PRO A 193 -23.34 19.52 -16.98
N GLY A 194 -24.00 18.45 -17.39
CA GLY A 194 -23.40 17.41 -18.21
C GLY A 194 -22.60 18.01 -19.36
N HIS A 195 -21.51 17.37 -19.68
CA HIS A 195 -20.62 17.67 -20.79
C HIS A 195 -21.40 18.05 -22.05
N GLY A 196 -21.35 19.33 -22.40
CA GLY A 196 -21.75 19.80 -23.72
C GLY A 196 -20.77 19.28 -24.77
N GLY A 197 -20.82 17.98 -25.01
CA GLY A 197 -20.20 17.36 -26.18
C GLY A 197 -21.05 17.69 -27.37
N ARG A 198 -20.49 18.35 -28.37
CA ARG A 198 -21.07 18.47 -29.69
C ARG A 198 -21.12 17.07 -30.28
N ASP A 199 -22.32 16.51 -30.35
CA ASP A 199 -22.59 15.29 -31.09
C ASP A 199 -22.66 15.64 -32.57
N PRO A 200 -21.74 15.18 -33.44
CA PRO A 200 -21.90 15.30 -34.87
C PRO A 200 -22.80 14.15 -35.33
N GLY A 201 -24.04 14.47 -35.68
CA GLY A 201 -25.00 13.56 -36.27
C GLY A 201 -24.49 12.73 -37.45
#